data_6f3df8b80646d643b87feb5b2b300cd3
#
_entry.id   6f3df8b80646d643b87feb5b2b300cd3
#
_cell.length_a   1.000
_cell.length_b   1.000
_cell.length_c   1.000
_cell.angle_alpha   90.00
_cell.angle_beta   90.00
_cell.angle_gamma   90.00
#
_symmetry.space_group_name_H-M   'P 1'
#
loop_
_entity.id
_entity.type
_entity.pdbx_description
1 polymer ?
#
loop_
_entity_poly.entity_id
_entity_poly.type
_entity_poly.pdbx_seq_one_letter_code
_entity_poly.pdbx_strand_id
1 'polypeptide(L)'
;MCIRDSIEGVKELKGYTHTSLTDRIEAASWASAALATHGDIFVKGATQPEMMTFLNVFRKIGGEFDITDKGIRFWHPGGDLKPVAIETDVHPGFMTDWQQPLVVALTQANGLSIVHETVYENRFGFTKPLVQMGATIQLYRECLGSLPCRFQQRNYKHSAVIFGPTPLTGRDIDVPDLRGGFSHLIAALAAKGPSNVQGISLIDRGYADFRGKLEALGADFD
;
A
#
# COMPACT_ATOMS: atom_id res chain seq x y z
N MET A 1 -4.16 -21.62 -1.98
CA MET A 1 -4.99 -22.44 -1.07
C MET A 1 -6.44 -22.10 -1.36
N CYS A 2 -7.26 -23.06 -1.74
CA CYS A 2 -8.70 -22.83 -1.88
C CYS A 2 -9.34 -23.08 -0.52
N ILE A 3 -9.82 -22.05 0.15
CA ILE A 3 -10.65 -22.17 1.34
C ILE A 3 -12.04 -22.56 0.83
N ARG A 4 -12.55 -23.69 1.32
CA ARG A 4 -13.94 -24.11 1.10
C ARG A 4 -14.65 -24.08 2.44
N ASP A 5 -15.68 -23.24 2.51
CA ASP A 5 -16.55 -23.18 3.67
C ASP A 5 -17.85 -23.91 3.38
N SER A 6 -18.40 -24.52 4.41
CA SER A 6 -19.75 -25.10 4.37
C SER A 6 -20.66 -24.27 5.27
N ILE A 7 -21.76 -23.79 4.73
CA ILE A 7 -22.76 -23.02 5.46
C ILE A 7 -24.03 -23.85 5.53
N GLU A 8 -24.44 -24.20 6.75
CA GLU A 8 -25.76 -24.82 6.96
C GLU A 8 -26.83 -23.74 6.93
N GLY A 9 -27.74 -23.86 5.98
CA GLY A 9 -28.85 -22.93 5.82
C GLY A 9 -29.79 -22.98 7.04
N VAL A 10 -30.32 -21.83 7.44
CA VAL A 10 -31.32 -21.71 8.50
C VAL A 10 -32.68 -21.33 7.89
N LYS A 11 -33.77 -21.70 8.58
CA LYS A 11 -35.13 -21.41 8.08
C LYS A 11 -35.44 -19.91 8.08
N GLU A 12 -34.82 -19.15 8.97
CA GLU A 12 -35.06 -17.72 9.14
C GLU A 12 -33.77 -17.04 9.56
N LEU A 13 -33.44 -15.91 8.92
CA LEU A 13 -32.35 -15.05 9.32
C LEU A 13 -32.83 -14.01 10.33
N LYS A 14 -32.10 -13.86 11.44
CA LYS A 14 -32.37 -12.86 12.47
C LYS A 14 -31.44 -11.68 12.33
N GLY A 15 -31.91 -10.50 12.74
CA GLY A 15 -31.08 -9.32 12.86
C GLY A 15 -29.97 -9.51 13.91
N TYR A 16 -28.85 -8.80 13.76
CA TYR A 16 -27.74 -8.79 14.71
C TYR A 16 -27.15 -7.38 14.86
N THR A 17 -26.42 -7.18 15.94
CA THR A 17 -25.62 -5.98 16.18
C THR A 17 -24.16 -6.37 16.12
N HIS A 18 -23.37 -5.65 15.33
CA HIS A 18 -21.94 -5.92 15.15
C HIS A 18 -21.17 -4.61 14.95
N THR A 19 -19.98 -4.55 15.52
CA THR A 19 -19.01 -3.49 15.25
C THR A 19 -17.90 -4.05 14.36
N SER A 20 -17.74 -3.51 13.17
CA SER A 20 -16.69 -3.94 12.25
C SER A 20 -15.31 -3.60 12.78
N LEU A 21 -14.32 -4.42 12.44
CA LEU A 21 -12.92 -4.07 12.63
C LEU A 21 -12.56 -2.86 11.78
N THR A 22 -11.54 -2.13 12.21
CA THR A 22 -10.98 -1.01 11.44
C THR A 22 -10.25 -1.52 10.19
N ASP A 23 -10.21 -0.71 9.13
CA ASP A 23 -9.53 -1.09 7.88
C ASP A 23 -8.00 -0.96 8.00
N ARG A 24 -7.34 -2.10 8.20
CA ARG A 24 -5.89 -2.19 8.25
C ARG A 24 -5.20 -1.88 6.91
N ILE A 25 -5.94 -1.95 5.81
CA ILE A 25 -5.41 -1.62 4.47
C ILE A 25 -5.37 -0.10 4.32
N GLU A 26 -6.44 0.59 4.73
CA GLU A 26 -6.45 2.05 4.79
C GLU A 26 -5.34 2.56 5.73
N ALA A 27 -5.18 1.94 6.90
CA ALA A 27 -4.13 2.32 7.85
C ALA A 27 -2.71 2.19 7.26
N ALA A 28 -2.42 1.09 6.55
CA ALA A 28 -1.13 0.90 5.88
C ALA A 28 -0.91 1.89 4.72
N SER A 29 -1.98 2.27 4.03
CA SER A 29 -1.93 3.26 2.95
C SER A 29 -1.57 4.65 3.48
N TRP A 30 -2.21 5.10 4.57
CA TRP A 30 -1.87 6.36 5.23
C TRP A 30 -0.45 6.34 5.82
N ALA A 31 -0.04 5.23 6.44
CA ALA A 31 1.33 5.07 6.94
C ALA A 31 2.36 5.18 5.80
N SER A 32 2.08 4.57 4.65
CA SER A 32 2.95 4.66 3.46
C SER A 32 3.00 6.08 2.89
N ALA A 33 1.87 6.82 2.94
CA ALA A 33 1.82 8.23 2.58
C ALA A 33 2.74 9.06 3.47
N ALA A 34 2.70 8.85 4.80
CA ALA A 34 3.59 9.54 5.73
C ALA A 34 5.07 9.31 5.40
N LEU A 35 5.48 8.09 5.02
CA LEU A 35 6.85 7.84 4.58
C LEU A 35 7.20 8.60 3.30
N ALA A 36 6.34 8.49 2.28
CA ALA A 36 6.62 9.04 0.95
C ALA A 36 6.66 10.58 0.93
N THR A 37 5.94 11.24 1.87
CA THR A 37 5.81 12.70 1.95
C THR A 37 6.56 13.33 3.11
N HIS A 38 7.40 12.57 3.82
CA HIS A 38 8.07 13.01 5.05
C HIS A 38 7.10 13.52 6.12
N GLY A 39 5.92 12.90 6.20
CA GLY A 39 4.82 13.32 7.05
C GLY A 39 4.80 12.65 8.43
N ASP A 40 3.82 13.05 9.20
CA ASP A 40 3.51 12.56 10.56
C ASP A 40 2.00 12.52 10.71
N ILE A 41 1.43 11.33 10.90
CA ILE A 41 -0.01 11.13 10.96
C ILE A 41 -0.41 10.18 12.09
N PHE A 42 -1.59 10.39 12.64
CA PHE A 42 -2.23 9.48 13.59
C PHE A 42 -3.43 8.78 12.92
N VAL A 43 -3.35 7.46 12.81
CA VAL A 43 -4.45 6.64 12.27
C VAL A 43 -5.29 6.12 13.43
N LYS A 44 -6.42 6.76 13.63
CA LYS A 44 -7.38 6.42 14.70
C LYS A 44 -7.96 5.02 14.46
N GLY A 45 -7.98 4.20 15.51
CA GLY A 45 -8.54 2.85 15.48
C GLY A 45 -7.61 1.79 14.89
N ALA A 46 -6.47 2.14 14.30
CA ALA A 46 -5.48 1.15 13.88
C ALA A 46 -4.95 0.38 15.08
N THR A 47 -4.78 -0.93 14.95
CA THR A 47 -4.35 -1.80 16.04
C THR A 47 -3.11 -2.63 15.66
N GLN A 48 -2.22 -2.82 16.62
CA GLN A 48 -0.98 -3.58 16.39
C GLN A 48 -1.23 -5.02 15.93
N PRO A 49 -2.14 -5.82 16.53
CA PRO A 49 -2.34 -7.21 16.13
C PRO A 49 -2.71 -7.38 14.66
N GLU A 50 -3.46 -6.44 14.11
CA GLU A 50 -3.90 -6.47 12.71
C GLU A 50 -2.80 -6.09 11.72
N MET A 51 -1.71 -5.47 12.18
CA MET A 51 -0.68 -4.84 11.34
C MET A 51 0.75 -5.32 11.65
N MET A 52 0.95 -6.36 12.46
CA MET A 52 2.27 -6.77 12.96
C MET A 52 3.35 -6.85 11.86
N THR A 53 3.03 -7.55 10.78
CA THR A 53 3.99 -7.74 9.68
C THR A 53 4.27 -6.44 8.93
N PHE A 54 3.24 -5.61 8.73
CA PHE A 54 3.41 -4.28 8.14
C PHE A 54 4.29 -3.39 9.01
N LEU A 55 4.04 -3.32 10.31
CA LEU A 55 4.80 -2.51 11.27
C LEU A 55 6.29 -2.89 11.30
N ASN A 56 6.58 -4.20 11.22
CA ASN A 56 7.95 -4.69 11.14
C ASN A 56 8.66 -4.22 9.86
N VAL A 57 7.96 -4.29 8.71
CA VAL A 57 8.50 -3.80 7.43
C VAL A 57 8.66 -2.29 7.46
N PHE A 58 7.67 -1.56 7.96
CA PHE A 58 7.68 -0.10 8.10
C PHE A 58 8.91 0.40 8.87
N ARG A 59 9.23 -0.26 10.01
CA ARG A 59 10.43 0.03 10.81
C ARG A 59 11.72 -0.32 10.07
N LYS A 60 11.76 -1.42 9.33
CA LYS A 60 12.94 -1.81 8.53
C LYS A 60 13.28 -0.79 7.45
N ILE A 61 12.26 -0.17 6.84
CA ILE A 61 12.41 0.91 5.86
C ILE A 61 12.96 2.18 6.52
N GLY A 62 12.78 2.36 7.81
CA GLY A 62 13.21 3.54 8.56
C GLY A 62 12.07 4.42 9.04
N GLY A 63 10.82 4.00 8.88
CA GLY A 63 9.67 4.66 9.49
C GLY A 63 9.59 4.37 10.99
N GLU A 64 9.02 5.29 11.73
CA GLU A 64 8.76 5.15 13.16
C GLU A 64 7.26 5.20 13.45
N PHE A 65 6.85 4.53 14.53
CA PHE A 65 5.47 4.51 14.97
C PHE A 65 5.33 4.37 16.47
N ASP A 66 4.26 4.95 17.03
CA ASP A 66 3.81 4.80 18.40
C ASP A 66 2.43 4.17 18.44
N ILE A 67 2.25 3.18 19.33
CA ILE A 67 1.00 2.46 19.50
C ILE A 67 0.32 2.96 20.76
N THR A 68 -0.97 3.31 20.62
CA THR A 68 -1.82 3.74 21.74
C THR A 68 -3.12 2.94 21.73
N ASP A 69 -3.92 3.08 22.78
CA ASP A 69 -5.28 2.54 22.89
C ASP A 69 -6.27 3.15 21.87
N LYS A 70 -5.93 4.31 21.29
CA LYS A 70 -6.78 5.04 20.33
C LYS A 70 -6.40 4.83 18.87
N GLY A 71 -5.20 4.29 18.61
CA GLY A 71 -4.68 4.12 17.26
C GLY A 71 -3.16 4.10 17.21
N ILE A 72 -2.61 4.24 16.01
CA ILE A 72 -1.17 4.23 15.76
C ILE A 72 -0.76 5.54 15.08
N ARG A 73 0.26 6.20 15.62
CA ARG A 73 0.95 7.30 14.96
C ARG A 73 2.06 6.75 14.09
N PHE A 74 2.18 7.24 12.86
CA PHE A 74 3.23 6.88 11.92
C PHE A 74 3.93 8.13 11.45
N TRP A 75 5.27 8.12 11.38
CA TRP A 75 6.02 9.28 10.87
C TRP A 75 7.32 8.89 10.21
N HIS A 76 7.82 9.82 9.40
CA HIS A 76 9.14 9.78 8.83
C HIS A 76 10.11 10.50 9.79
N PRO A 77 11.11 9.82 10.40
CA PRO A 77 11.95 10.43 11.43
C PRO A 77 13.03 11.38 10.88
N GLY A 78 13.09 11.55 9.56
CA GLY A 78 14.18 12.22 8.88
C GLY A 78 15.25 11.24 8.38
N GLY A 79 16.15 11.74 7.54
CA GLY A 79 17.18 10.90 6.92
C GLY A 79 16.68 10.04 5.76
N ASP A 80 17.52 9.11 5.30
CA ASP A 80 17.22 8.27 4.14
C ASP A 80 16.38 7.05 4.54
N LEU A 81 15.35 6.76 3.74
CA LEU A 81 14.66 5.48 3.80
C LEU A 81 15.56 4.36 3.30
N LYS A 82 15.45 3.19 3.91
CA LYS A 82 16.26 2.01 3.59
C LYS A 82 15.52 1.08 2.63
N PRO A 83 16.25 0.42 1.71
CA PRO A 83 15.65 -0.57 0.85
C PRO A 83 15.26 -1.82 1.65
N VAL A 84 14.28 -2.57 1.13
CA VAL A 84 13.78 -3.79 1.77
C VAL A 84 13.41 -4.84 0.73
N ALA A 85 13.57 -6.11 1.07
CA ALA A 85 12.97 -7.22 0.34
C ALA A 85 11.74 -7.70 1.11
N ILE A 86 10.59 -7.73 0.43
CA ILE A 86 9.32 -8.21 0.98
C ILE A 86 8.69 -9.24 0.06
N GLU A 87 7.99 -10.18 0.67
CA GLU A 87 7.17 -11.18 -0.02
C GLU A 87 5.74 -11.05 0.51
N THR A 88 4.77 -11.00 -0.39
CA THR A 88 3.37 -11.00 0.04
C THR A 88 2.96 -12.40 0.46
N ASP A 89 2.03 -12.48 1.40
CA ASP A 89 1.44 -13.73 1.87
C ASP A 89 0.03 -13.47 2.39
N VAL A 90 -0.70 -14.54 2.65
CA VAL A 90 -1.98 -14.46 3.37
C VAL A 90 -1.75 -14.02 4.80
N HIS A 91 -2.78 -13.40 5.41
CA HIS A 91 -2.71 -13.01 6.82
C HIS A 91 -2.32 -14.22 7.72
N PRO A 92 -1.38 -14.06 8.68
CA PRO A 92 -0.74 -12.85 9.18
C PRO A 92 0.55 -12.42 8.44
N GLY A 93 0.82 -12.96 7.24
CA GLY A 93 1.93 -12.52 6.40
C GLY A 93 1.75 -11.08 5.90
N PHE A 94 2.70 -10.61 5.07
CA PHE A 94 2.61 -9.28 4.47
C PHE A 94 1.52 -9.28 3.38
N MET A 95 0.42 -8.58 3.62
CA MET A 95 -0.74 -8.65 2.73
C MET A 95 -0.49 -8.00 1.37
N THR A 96 -1.03 -8.60 0.32
CA THR A 96 -0.93 -8.11 -1.06
C THR A 96 -1.45 -6.68 -1.24
N ASP A 97 -2.47 -6.26 -0.47
CA ASP A 97 -3.03 -4.90 -0.56
C ASP A 97 -2.19 -3.82 0.14
N TRP A 98 -1.19 -4.20 0.93
CA TRP A 98 -0.25 -3.27 1.55
C TRP A 98 0.92 -2.89 0.64
N GLN A 99 1.21 -3.72 -0.38
CA GLN A 99 2.39 -3.48 -1.21
C GLN A 99 2.27 -2.25 -2.09
N GLN A 100 1.10 -1.98 -2.67
CA GLN A 100 0.92 -0.92 -3.65
C GLN A 100 1.25 0.47 -3.07
N PRO A 101 0.66 0.89 -1.93
CA PRO A 101 1.03 2.15 -1.30
C PRO A 101 2.47 2.14 -0.80
N LEU A 102 2.97 1.01 -0.28
CA LEU A 102 4.34 0.91 0.20
C LEU A 102 5.38 1.02 -0.91
N VAL A 103 5.10 0.47 -2.11
CA VAL A 103 6.00 0.61 -3.28
C VAL A 103 6.27 2.07 -3.61
N VAL A 104 5.30 2.97 -3.43
CA VAL A 104 5.54 4.40 -3.63
C VAL A 104 6.59 4.92 -2.64
N ALA A 105 6.50 4.59 -1.36
CA ALA A 105 7.53 4.95 -0.38
C ALA A 105 8.89 4.31 -0.74
N LEU A 106 8.91 3.08 -1.25
CA LEU A 106 10.14 2.41 -1.68
C LEU A 106 10.81 3.07 -2.89
N THR A 107 10.06 3.82 -3.73
CA THR A 107 10.70 4.64 -4.78
C THR A 107 11.55 5.77 -4.20
N GLN A 108 11.34 6.14 -2.94
CA GLN A 108 12.10 7.16 -2.22
C GLN A 108 13.20 6.55 -1.33
N ALA A 109 13.30 5.23 -1.21
CA ALA A 109 14.32 4.56 -0.40
C ALA A 109 15.69 4.58 -1.09
N ASN A 110 16.76 4.75 -0.31
CA ASN A 110 18.12 4.80 -0.83
C ASN A 110 18.68 3.39 -1.08
N GLY A 111 18.50 2.88 -2.30
CA GLY A 111 18.98 1.57 -2.72
C GLY A 111 17.97 0.75 -3.53
N LEU A 112 18.13 -0.57 -3.52
CA LEU A 112 17.34 -1.52 -4.30
C LEU A 112 16.38 -2.26 -3.37
N SER A 113 15.08 -2.11 -3.60
CA SER A 113 14.03 -2.89 -2.92
C SER A 113 13.46 -3.96 -3.85
N ILE A 114 13.05 -5.09 -3.26
CA ILE A 114 12.42 -6.20 -3.97
C ILE A 114 11.03 -6.44 -3.37
N VAL A 115 10.04 -6.58 -4.24
CA VAL A 115 8.69 -7.00 -3.87
C VAL A 115 8.32 -8.24 -4.67
N HIS A 116 8.11 -9.36 -3.99
CA HIS A 116 7.68 -10.62 -4.57
C HIS A 116 6.22 -10.89 -4.22
N GLU A 117 5.37 -10.94 -5.23
CA GLU A 117 3.93 -11.19 -5.10
C GLU A 117 3.62 -12.68 -5.20
N THR A 118 3.03 -13.25 -4.16
CA THR A 118 2.70 -14.68 -4.10
C THR A 118 1.20 -14.95 -4.06
N VAL A 119 0.36 -13.94 -3.85
CA VAL A 119 -1.08 -14.09 -3.57
C VAL A 119 -1.95 -13.76 -4.77
N TYR A 120 -1.69 -12.62 -5.44
CA TYR A 120 -2.57 -12.08 -6.46
C TYR A 120 -1.89 -12.05 -7.84
N GLU A 121 -2.54 -12.63 -8.85
CA GLU A 121 -1.98 -12.65 -10.20
C GLU A 121 -2.02 -11.25 -10.85
N ASN A 122 -0.94 -10.94 -11.57
CA ASN A 122 -0.79 -9.70 -12.34
C ASN A 122 -1.01 -8.40 -11.53
N ARG A 123 -0.53 -8.39 -10.27
CA ARG A 123 -0.75 -7.30 -9.32
C ARG A 123 -0.05 -5.98 -9.67
N PHE A 124 1.05 -6.02 -10.43
CA PHE A 124 1.92 -4.87 -10.66
C PHE A 124 1.46 -3.89 -11.75
N GLY A 125 0.21 -3.96 -12.21
CA GLY A 125 -0.34 -3.01 -13.18
C GLY A 125 -0.25 -1.55 -12.73
N PHE A 126 -0.36 -1.28 -11.43
CA PHE A 126 -0.26 0.05 -10.82
C PHE A 126 1.12 0.71 -10.98
N THR A 127 2.17 -0.05 -11.29
CA THR A 127 3.53 0.49 -11.43
C THR A 127 3.73 1.28 -12.71
N LYS A 128 2.88 1.06 -13.73
CA LYS A 128 3.01 1.73 -15.03
C LYS A 128 2.91 3.27 -14.91
N PRO A 129 1.92 3.85 -14.24
CA PRO A 129 1.89 5.30 -13.98
C PRO A 129 3.08 5.78 -13.13
N LEU A 130 3.54 5.01 -12.15
CA LEU A 130 4.71 5.37 -11.35
C LEU A 130 5.97 5.50 -12.20
N VAL A 131 6.19 4.58 -13.15
CA VAL A 131 7.30 4.65 -14.11
C VAL A 131 7.15 5.88 -15.01
N GLN A 132 5.94 6.22 -15.44
CA GLN A 132 5.69 7.44 -16.21
C GLN A 132 5.99 8.71 -15.41
N MET A 133 5.79 8.69 -14.08
CA MET A 133 6.17 9.77 -13.16
C MET A 133 7.68 9.83 -12.88
N GLY A 134 8.46 8.87 -13.37
CA GLY A 134 9.91 8.84 -13.22
C GLY A 134 10.46 7.73 -12.33
N ALA A 135 9.59 6.92 -11.70
CA ALA A 135 10.06 5.81 -10.87
C ALA A 135 10.85 4.76 -11.68
N THR A 136 11.93 4.26 -11.12
CA THR A 136 12.73 3.20 -11.73
C THR A 136 12.30 1.85 -11.16
N ILE A 137 11.35 1.19 -11.86
CA ILE A 137 10.77 -0.10 -11.47
C ILE A 137 10.92 -1.10 -12.61
N GLN A 138 11.49 -2.26 -12.32
CA GLN A 138 11.61 -3.38 -13.26
C GLN A 138 10.77 -4.55 -12.78
N LEU A 139 10.01 -5.17 -13.67
CA LEU A 139 9.12 -6.27 -13.38
C LEU A 139 9.62 -7.58 -13.98
N TYR A 140 9.65 -8.63 -13.17
CA TYR A 140 10.17 -9.95 -13.50
C TYR A 140 9.09 -11.04 -13.39
N ARG A 141 9.27 -12.10 -14.17
CA ARG A 141 8.46 -13.35 -14.11
C ARG A 141 9.09 -14.39 -13.20
N GLU A 142 10.35 -14.20 -12.84
CA GLU A 142 11.10 -15.03 -11.94
C GLU A 142 10.70 -14.74 -10.49
N CYS A 143 10.68 -15.78 -9.65
CA CYS A 143 10.52 -15.63 -8.22
C CYS A 143 11.80 -15.00 -7.65
N LEU A 144 11.74 -13.81 -7.13
CA LEU A 144 12.85 -13.13 -6.44
C LEU A 144 12.73 -13.24 -4.91
N GLY A 145 11.85 -14.08 -4.43
CA GLY A 145 11.62 -14.39 -3.03
C GLY A 145 11.85 -15.85 -2.71
N SER A 146 11.70 -16.22 -1.44
CA SER A 146 11.91 -17.58 -0.91
C SER A 146 10.62 -18.35 -0.68
N LEU A 147 9.47 -17.66 -0.59
CA LEU A 147 8.19 -18.32 -0.40
C LEU A 147 7.75 -19.10 -1.65
N PRO A 148 7.06 -20.25 -1.46
CA PRO A 148 6.48 -20.98 -2.57
C PRO A 148 5.56 -20.09 -3.41
N CYS A 149 5.89 -19.95 -4.69
CA CYS A 149 5.16 -19.08 -5.59
C CYS A 149 4.29 -19.89 -6.55
N ARG A 150 2.98 -19.69 -6.50
CA ARG A 150 2.01 -20.33 -7.41
C ARG A 150 2.09 -19.79 -8.86
N PHE A 151 2.87 -18.74 -9.10
CA PHE A 151 3.00 -18.09 -10.40
C PHE A 151 4.23 -18.53 -11.18
N GLN A 152 5.15 -19.31 -10.59
CA GLN A 152 6.43 -19.68 -11.17
C GLN A 152 6.32 -20.31 -12.57
N GLN A 153 5.24 -21.04 -12.83
CA GLN A 153 4.99 -21.70 -14.13
C GLN A 153 4.01 -20.87 -15.02
N ARG A 154 3.61 -19.68 -14.57
CA ARG A 154 2.67 -18.83 -15.29
C ARG A 154 3.38 -17.60 -15.86
N ASN A 155 2.84 -17.08 -16.95
CA ASN A 155 3.44 -15.94 -17.65
C ASN A 155 3.10 -14.58 -17.00
N TYR A 156 2.99 -14.51 -15.69
CA TYR A 156 2.72 -13.27 -14.95
C TYR A 156 4.01 -12.65 -14.42
N LYS A 157 4.11 -11.32 -14.49
CA LYS A 157 5.14 -10.58 -13.77
C LYS A 157 4.71 -10.47 -12.32
N HIS A 158 5.43 -11.15 -11.43
CA HIS A 158 5.10 -11.25 -10.00
C HIS A 158 6.26 -10.90 -9.07
N SER A 159 7.34 -10.36 -9.60
CA SER A 159 8.40 -9.74 -8.82
C SER A 159 8.69 -8.35 -9.38
N ALA A 160 8.91 -7.39 -8.49
CA ALA A 160 9.30 -6.03 -8.82
C ALA A 160 10.60 -5.67 -8.13
N VAL A 161 11.52 -5.06 -8.87
CA VAL A 161 12.74 -4.44 -8.35
C VAL A 161 12.59 -2.94 -8.47
N ILE A 162 12.67 -2.24 -7.35
CA ILE A 162 12.50 -0.80 -7.24
C ILE A 162 13.84 -0.18 -6.88
N PHE A 163 14.30 0.76 -7.70
CA PHE A 163 15.52 1.52 -7.46
C PHE A 163 15.15 2.93 -6.98
N GLY A 164 15.72 3.33 -5.86
CA GLY A 164 15.50 4.68 -5.29
C GLY A 164 16.77 5.25 -4.67
N PRO A 165 16.74 6.52 -4.26
CA PRO A 165 15.61 7.43 -4.39
C PRO A 165 15.42 7.92 -5.83
N THR A 166 14.15 7.97 -6.26
CA THR A 166 13.80 8.49 -7.58
C THR A 166 12.87 9.69 -7.42
N PRO A 167 13.24 10.88 -7.88
CA PRO A 167 12.35 12.03 -7.84
C PRO A 167 11.16 11.81 -8.79
N LEU A 168 9.95 11.78 -8.20
CA LEU A 168 8.73 11.71 -8.97
C LEU A 168 8.35 13.09 -9.51
N THR A 169 7.76 13.13 -10.70
CA THR A 169 7.25 14.35 -11.35
C THR A 169 5.76 14.23 -11.59
N GLY A 170 5.04 15.33 -11.36
CA GLY A 170 3.60 15.41 -11.55
C GLY A 170 3.19 15.09 -12.98
N ARG A 171 2.05 14.38 -13.14
CA ARG A 171 1.50 13.96 -14.44
C ARG A 171 -0.01 13.73 -14.37
N ASP A 172 -0.61 13.58 -15.55
CA ASP A 172 -1.95 13.01 -15.67
C ASP A 172 -1.91 11.51 -15.35
N ILE A 173 -2.77 11.09 -14.43
CA ILE A 173 -2.84 9.72 -13.90
C ILE A 173 -4.28 9.23 -13.96
N ASP A 174 -4.50 8.09 -14.62
CA ASP A 174 -5.77 7.37 -14.55
C ASP A 174 -5.70 6.31 -13.45
N VAL A 175 -6.65 6.36 -12.51
CA VAL A 175 -6.79 5.37 -11.44
C VAL A 175 -7.32 4.06 -12.02
N PRO A 176 -6.56 2.94 -11.95
CA PRO A 176 -6.98 1.69 -12.58
C PRO A 176 -7.97 0.89 -11.74
N ASP A 177 -7.85 0.99 -10.44
CA ASP A 177 -8.67 0.27 -9.46
C ASP A 177 -8.59 0.95 -8.08
N LEU A 178 -9.38 0.47 -7.14
CA LEU A 178 -9.47 0.99 -5.78
C LEU A 178 -8.10 1.05 -5.06
N ARG A 179 -7.36 -0.05 -5.06
CA ARG A 179 -6.12 -0.19 -4.27
C ARG A 179 -4.93 0.49 -4.94
N GLY A 180 -4.79 0.32 -6.25
CA GLY A 180 -3.79 1.02 -7.05
C GLY A 180 -4.02 2.53 -7.05
N GLY A 181 -5.29 2.95 -7.04
CA GLY A 181 -5.66 4.37 -7.05
C GLY A 181 -5.10 5.15 -5.87
N PHE A 182 -5.20 4.63 -4.65
CA PHE A 182 -4.65 5.33 -3.50
C PHE A 182 -3.11 5.44 -3.56
N SER A 183 -2.42 4.43 -4.10
CA SER A 183 -0.97 4.52 -4.32
C SER A 183 -0.61 5.63 -5.33
N HIS A 184 -1.44 5.85 -6.35
CA HIS A 184 -1.24 6.95 -7.29
C HIS A 184 -1.47 8.33 -6.64
N LEU A 185 -2.41 8.46 -5.70
CA LEU A 185 -2.54 9.68 -4.89
C LEU A 185 -1.29 9.94 -4.06
N ILE A 186 -0.76 8.92 -3.38
CA ILE A 186 0.50 9.05 -2.62
C ILE A 186 1.63 9.51 -3.55
N ALA A 187 1.73 8.94 -4.75
CA ALA A 187 2.74 9.33 -5.72
C ALA A 187 2.57 10.78 -6.19
N ALA A 188 1.32 11.23 -6.41
CA ALA A 188 1.02 12.61 -6.74
C ALA A 188 1.42 13.58 -5.63
N LEU A 189 1.15 13.23 -4.36
CA LEU A 189 1.55 14.02 -3.19
C LEU A 189 3.07 14.11 -3.00
N ALA A 190 3.81 13.04 -3.34
CA ALA A 190 5.26 13.00 -3.25
C ALA A 190 5.97 13.62 -4.47
N ALA A 191 5.26 13.87 -5.56
CA ALA A 191 5.82 14.34 -6.82
C ALA A 191 6.13 15.83 -6.80
N LYS A 192 7.10 16.24 -7.64
CA LYS A 192 7.36 17.65 -7.93
C LYS A 192 6.42 18.13 -9.05
N GLY A 193 5.71 19.21 -8.80
CA GLY A 193 4.76 19.82 -9.74
C GLY A 193 3.37 19.17 -9.69
N PRO A 194 2.39 19.76 -10.40
CA PRO A 194 1.00 19.35 -10.33
C PRO A 194 0.77 17.99 -10.97
N SER A 195 -0.16 17.23 -10.39
CA SER A 195 -0.67 15.97 -10.95
C SER A 195 -2.18 16.10 -11.14
N ASN A 196 -2.70 15.59 -12.25
CA ASN A 196 -4.13 15.48 -12.49
C ASN A 196 -4.54 14.00 -12.36
N VAL A 197 -5.30 13.67 -11.32
CA VAL A 197 -5.69 12.29 -11.01
C VAL A 197 -7.15 12.08 -11.40
N GLN A 198 -7.38 11.26 -12.42
CA GLN A 198 -8.70 10.92 -12.92
C GLN A 198 -9.19 9.58 -12.33
N GLY A 199 -10.51 9.36 -12.31
CA GLY A 199 -11.09 8.11 -11.80
C GLY A 199 -11.17 8.03 -10.27
N ILE A 200 -11.14 9.15 -9.58
CA ILE A 200 -11.17 9.28 -8.11
C ILE A 200 -12.34 8.51 -7.47
N SER A 201 -13.50 8.43 -8.13
CA SER A 201 -14.67 7.68 -7.65
C SER A 201 -14.38 6.19 -7.37
N LEU A 202 -13.33 5.61 -7.95
CA LEU A 202 -12.90 4.27 -7.62
C LEU A 202 -12.27 4.19 -6.23
N ILE A 203 -11.59 5.25 -5.79
CA ILE A 203 -10.96 5.35 -4.47
C ILE A 203 -12.03 5.53 -3.38
N ASP A 204 -13.07 6.33 -3.64
CA ASP A 204 -14.19 6.57 -2.71
C ASP A 204 -14.88 5.28 -2.24
N ARG A 205 -14.78 4.21 -3.02
CA ARG A 205 -15.38 2.91 -2.68
C ARG A 205 -14.73 2.18 -1.51
N GLY A 206 -13.52 2.56 -1.12
CA GLY A 206 -12.80 1.87 -0.05
C GLY A 206 -11.99 2.76 0.88
N TYR A 207 -11.99 4.08 0.64
CA TYR A 207 -11.32 5.05 1.49
C TYR A 207 -12.33 6.15 1.85
N ALA A 208 -12.98 5.96 2.99
CA ALA A 208 -14.03 6.87 3.43
C ALA A 208 -13.50 8.30 3.62
N ASP A 209 -14.14 9.27 2.95
CA ASP A 209 -13.82 10.70 3.05
C ASP A 209 -12.31 11.01 2.92
N PHE A 210 -11.64 10.34 1.96
CA PHE A 210 -10.19 10.53 1.82
C PHE A 210 -9.83 11.96 1.42
N ARG A 211 -10.68 12.68 0.68
CA ARG A 211 -10.47 14.09 0.30
C ARG A 211 -10.48 14.98 1.53
N GLY A 212 -11.54 14.93 2.35
CA GLY A 212 -11.60 15.71 3.58
C GLY A 212 -10.46 15.39 4.54
N LYS A 213 -9.99 14.13 4.58
CA LYS A 213 -8.79 13.74 5.34
C LYS A 213 -7.52 14.38 4.79
N LEU A 214 -7.34 14.40 3.46
CA LEU A 214 -6.17 15.03 2.82
C LEU A 214 -6.15 16.54 3.03
N GLU A 215 -7.31 17.22 2.86
CA GLU A 215 -7.46 18.65 3.13
C GLU A 215 -7.11 18.98 4.58
N ALA A 216 -7.63 18.20 5.54
CA ALA A 216 -7.33 18.37 6.95
C ALA A 216 -5.85 18.15 7.29
N LEU A 217 -5.14 17.36 6.48
CA LEU A 217 -3.69 17.12 6.60
C LEU A 217 -2.86 18.18 5.84
N GLY A 218 -3.50 19.13 5.16
CA GLY A 218 -2.83 20.24 4.46
C GLY A 218 -2.42 19.91 3.02
N ALA A 219 -3.00 18.88 2.41
CA ALA A 219 -2.82 18.66 0.97
C ALA A 219 -3.52 19.78 0.18
N ASP A 220 -2.83 20.32 -0.83
CA ASP A 220 -3.32 21.34 -1.72
C ASP A 220 -3.83 20.68 -3.01
N PHE A 221 -5.13 20.79 -3.27
CA PHE A 221 -5.75 20.29 -4.51
C PHE A 221 -7.09 20.97 -4.79
N ASP A 222 -7.43 21.08 -6.08
CA ASP A 222 -8.68 21.63 -6.62
C ASP A 222 -9.75 20.53 -6.88
#